data_0577ce01c6a16a637aabaf3ca991fa36
#
_entry.id   0577ce01c6a16a637aabaf3ca991fa36
#
_cell.length_a   1.000
_cell.length_b   1.000
_cell.length_c   1.000
_cell.angle_alpha   90.00
_cell.angle_beta   90.00
_cell.angle_gamma   90.00
#
_symmetry.space_group_name_H-M   'P 1'
#
loop_
_entity.id
_entity.type
_entity.pdbx_description
1 polymer ?
#
loop_
_entity_poly.entity_id
_entity_poly.type
_entity_poly.pdbx_seq_one_letter_code
_entity_poly.pdbx_strand_id
1 'polypeptide(L)'
;VMKPLLITLLLVMVFRLGSYTPLFGFDGRLIARLNQNESWGLLGITNNGAMFTYFALGVAPFINASILVQFLQLIPPFSTWKDQDKIGRTKQLRLTRELALAFGAVQIYRMFQQVKNIRISDVNGTTIIGDLTVTRMLVFGIVLLAGTFFVSYLSDIITRRGIANGSSVIIAAGILSGISQTVSAWKTLSSVNQLILASVFLVSTLFISVLHPIVVKIPLLSQRMTDERGHILPLRLNAAGMLPILFASVLMNAPQFLSTWISALKNEHVLVWTNLTSYRSIAVYAIVILVCAIAYNTVQVRPTDLAQHLARSGQYVEGIALTETETFITKLLRKMGLVSGCFVAILAIAPLIVLRLLQVDSHLLAMLGSSLIIVTTTLADSVERVYQLRYEAQ
;
A
#
# COMPACT_ATOMS: atom_id res chain seq x y z
N VAL A 1 -10.77 24.22 6.07
CA VAL A 1 -10.03 23.07 6.63
C VAL A 1 -10.95 22.14 7.41
N MET A 2 -11.88 22.64 8.24
CA MET A 2 -12.77 21.80 9.07
C MET A 2 -13.65 20.83 8.26
N LYS A 3 -14.24 21.28 7.14
CA LYS A 3 -15.12 20.40 6.31
C LYS A 3 -14.39 19.18 5.73
N PRO A 4 -13.24 19.25 5.05
CA PRO A 4 -12.50 18.10 4.54
C PRO A 4 -12.07 17.13 5.65
N LEU A 5 -11.65 17.63 6.81
CA LEU A 5 -11.26 16.82 7.95
C LEU A 5 -12.44 16.01 8.51
N LEU A 6 -13.60 16.67 8.67
CA LEU A 6 -14.82 16.03 9.16
C LEU A 6 -15.33 14.97 8.20
N ILE A 7 -15.28 15.23 6.88
CA ILE A 7 -15.62 14.24 5.85
C ILE A 7 -14.70 13.02 5.95
N THR A 8 -13.39 13.24 6.06
CA THR A 8 -12.42 12.14 6.15
C THR A 8 -12.70 11.29 7.39
N LEU A 9 -12.90 11.92 8.55
CA LEU A 9 -13.15 11.24 9.82
C LEU A 9 -14.46 10.44 9.78
N LEU A 10 -15.54 11.01 9.23
CA LEU A 10 -16.82 10.36 9.08
C LEU A 10 -16.73 9.12 8.17
N LEU A 11 -16.05 9.25 7.02
CA LEU A 11 -15.90 8.13 6.08
C LEU A 11 -15.01 7.02 6.64
N VAL A 12 -13.95 7.37 7.39
CA VAL A 12 -13.14 6.40 8.14
C VAL A 12 -13.99 5.69 9.19
N MET A 13 -14.88 6.40 9.88
CA MET A 13 -15.80 5.79 10.85
C MET A 13 -16.76 4.79 10.18
N VAL A 14 -17.31 5.12 9.00
CA VAL A 14 -18.12 4.19 8.22
C VAL A 14 -17.33 2.95 7.83
N PHE A 15 -16.09 3.12 7.35
CA PHE A 15 -15.20 2.00 7.05
C PHE A 15 -14.95 1.13 8.29
N ARG A 16 -14.72 1.73 9.44
CA ARG A 16 -14.51 1.01 10.71
C ARG A 16 -15.73 0.21 11.13
N LEU A 17 -16.91 0.79 11.06
CA LEU A 17 -18.17 0.08 11.40
C LEU A 17 -18.33 -1.18 10.52
N GLY A 18 -18.15 -1.08 9.21
CA GLY A 18 -18.25 -2.24 8.32
C GLY A 18 -17.14 -3.28 8.54
N SER A 19 -15.94 -2.85 8.99
CA SER A 19 -14.83 -3.75 9.32
C SER A 19 -15.03 -4.51 10.64
N TYR A 20 -15.89 -4.04 11.53
CA TYR A 20 -16.27 -4.75 12.77
C TYR A 20 -17.55 -5.54 12.65
N THR A 21 -18.40 -5.24 11.66
CA THR A 21 -19.67 -5.92 11.49
C THR A 21 -19.46 -7.30 10.88
N PRO A 22 -19.76 -8.40 11.57
CA PRO A 22 -19.62 -9.75 11.03
C PRO A 22 -20.56 -9.97 9.85
N LEU A 23 -20.14 -10.81 8.91
CA LEU A 23 -20.96 -11.21 7.78
C LEU A 23 -22.17 -11.99 8.29
N PHE A 24 -23.31 -11.81 7.64
CA PHE A 24 -24.52 -12.51 7.97
C PHE A 24 -24.31 -14.04 8.01
N GLY A 25 -24.71 -14.68 9.12
CA GLY A 25 -24.56 -16.13 9.30
C GLY A 25 -23.24 -16.60 9.92
N PHE A 26 -22.35 -15.67 10.31
CA PHE A 26 -21.14 -15.99 11.08
C PHE A 26 -21.25 -15.48 12.51
N ASP A 27 -20.85 -16.32 13.48
CA ASP A 27 -20.82 -15.90 14.88
C ASP A 27 -19.57 -15.03 15.14
N GLY A 28 -19.78 -13.83 15.69
CA GLY A 28 -18.71 -12.90 16.01
C GLY A 28 -17.70 -13.45 17.04
N ARG A 29 -18.13 -14.36 17.92
CA ARG A 29 -17.25 -15.04 18.89
C ARG A 29 -16.28 -16.01 18.19
N LEU A 30 -16.75 -16.67 17.15
CA LEU A 30 -15.94 -17.58 16.32
C LEU A 30 -14.91 -16.80 15.49
N ILE A 31 -15.31 -15.69 14.92
CA ILE A 31 -14.42 -14.77 14.19
C ILE A 31 -13.30 -14.27 15.12
N ALA A 32 -13.63 -13.91 16.36
CA ALA A 32 -12.64 -13.47 17.33
C ALA A 32 -11.62 -14.55 17.68
N ARG A 33 -12.04 -15.81 17.80
CA ARG A 33 -11.14 -16.98 18.03
C ARG A 33 -10.28 -17.28 16.80
N LEU A 34 -10.84 -17.21 15.59
CA LEU A 34 -10.10 -17.41 14.34
C LEU A 34 -9.02 -16.33 14.14
N ASN A 35 -9.31 -15.11 14.54
CA ASN A 35 -8.37 -13.98 14.42
C ASN A 35 -7.18 -14.06 15.39
N GLN A 36 -7.24 -14.92 16.41
CA GLN A 36 -6.12 -15.16 17.33
C GLN A 36 -5.05 -16.09 16.72
N ASN A 37 -5.36 -16.84 15.68
CA ASN A 37 -4.41 -17.71 15.00
C ASN A 37 -3.58 -16.89 13.99
N GLU A 38 -2.27 -16.84 14.22
CA GLU A 38 -1.28 -15.90 13.63
C GLU A 38 -1.04 -15.97 12.10
N SER A 39 -1.75 -16.79 11.33
CA SER A 39 -1.32 -17.19 9.99
C SER A 39 -1.87 -16.35 8.82
N TRP A 40 -2.30 -15.13 9.01
CA TRP A 40 -3.11 -14.41 8.01
C TRP A 40 -2.38 -13.50 7.03
N GLY A 41 -1.06 -13.43 7.07
CA GLY A 41 -0.24 -12.71 6.08
C GLY A 41 -0.72 -11.28 5.79
N LEU A 42 -0.66 -10.90 4.53
CA LEU A 42 -0.97 -9.55 4.05
C LEU A 42 -2.44 -9.12 4.24
N LEU A 43 -3.38 -10.07 4.30
CA LEU A 43 -4.78 -9.78 4.59
C LEU A 43 -4.98 -9.26 6.03
N GLY A 44 -4.11 -9.70 6.95
CA GLY A 44 -4.09 -9.21 8.33
C GLY A 44 -3.67 -7.75 8.47
N ILE A 45 -2.79 -7.26 7.59
CA ILE A 45 -2.29 -5.88 7.65
C ILE A 45 -3.36 -4.87 7.27
N THR A 46 -4.12 -5.16 6.21
CA THR A 46 -5.09 -4.20 5.67
C THR A 46 -6.39 -4.14 6.46
N ASN A 47 -6.73 -5.19 7.22
CA ASN A 47 -8.03 -5.33 7.88
C ASN A 47 -8.00 -5.93 9.28
N ASN A 48 -6.88 -5.88 9.98
CA ASN A 48 -6.81 -6.33 11.36
C ASN A 48 -7.12 -7.83 11.55
N GLY A 49 -6.91 -8.67 10.53
CA GLY A 49 -7.26 -10.08 10.60
C GLY A 49 -8.77 -10.35 10.73
N ALA A 50 -9.62 -9.34 10.63
CA ALA A 50 -11.06 -9.48 10.75
C ALA A 50 -11.62 -10.20 9.52
N MET A 51 -11.54 -11.52 9.54
CA MET A 51 -12.17 -12.37 8.53
C MET A 51 -13.68 -12.36 8.67
N PHE A 52 -14.35 -12.55 7.55
CA PHE A 52 -15.82 -12.64 7.51
C PHE A 52 -16.56 -11.40 8.06
N THR A 53 -15.98 -10.23 7.87
CA THR A 53 -16.68 -8.96 8.01
C THR A 53 -17.07 -8.42 6.63
N TYR A 54 -17.99 -7.48 6.56
CA TYR A 54 -18.44 -6.90 5.27
C TYR A 54 -17.28 -6.28 4.48
N PHE A 55 -16.29 -5.71 5.16
CA PHE A 55 -15.13 -5.08 4.54
C PHE A 55 -13.82 -5.87 4.75
N ALA A 56 -13.93 -7.21 4.90
CA ALA A 56 -12.78 -8.07 5.17
C ALA A 56 -11.66 -7.98 4.12
N LEU A 57 -11.99 -7.76 2.84
CA LEU A 57 -10.98 -7.55 1.80
C LEU A 57 -10.45 -6.10 1.76
N GLY A 58 -11.16 -5.16 2.38
CA GLY A 58 -10.81 -3.74 2.36
C GLY A 58 -10.66 -3.17 0.96
N VAL A 59 -9.67 -2.29 0.80
CA VAL A 59 -9.33 -1.66 -0.48
C VAL A 59 -8.23 -2.42 -1.24
N ALA A 60 -7.65 -3.48 -0.64
CA ALA A 60 -6.49 -4.19 -1.15
C ALA A 60 -6.65 -4.73 -2.59
N PRO A 61 -7.76 -5.39 -3.00
CA PRO A 61 -7.92 -5.85 -4.37
C PRO A 61 -7.86 -4.71 -5.40
N PHE A 62 -8.45 -3.57 -5.06
CA PHE A 62 -8.46 -2.39 -5.93
C PHE A 62 -7.08 -1.75 -6.03
N ILE A 63 -6.34 -1.67 -4.92
CA ILE A 63 -4.97 -1.16 -4.92
C ILE A 63 -4.07 -2.06 -5.75
N ASN A 64 -4.12 -3.39 -5.55
CA ASN A 64 -3.32 -4.34 -6.31
C ASN A 64 -3.59 -4.24 -7.82
N ALA A 65 -4.86 -4.10 -8.20
CA ALA A 65 -5.28 -3.90 -9.58
C ALA A 65 -4.76 -2.57 -10.15
N SER A 66 -4.93 -1.48 -9.42
CA SER A 66 -4.46 -0.14 -9.82
C SER A 66 -2.96 -0.12 -10.02
N ILE A 67 -2.23 -0.77 -9.15
CA ILE A 67 -0.80 -0.97 -9.20
C ILE A 67 -0.39 -1.72 -10.47
N LEU A 68 -1.00 -2.87 -10.72
CA LEU A 68 -0.69 -3.68 -11.89
C LEU A 68 -0.96 -2.91 -13.19
N VAL A 69 -2.07 -2.17 -13.26
CA VAL A 69 -2.40 -1.32 -14.43
C VAL A 69 -1.36 -0.22 -14.63
N GLN A 70 -0.85 0.40 -13.55
CA GLN A 70 0.21 1.40 -13.64
C GLN A 70 1.52 0.82 -14.21
N PHE A 71 1.89 -0.42 -13.83
CA PHE A 71 3.03 -1.10 -14.43
C PHE A 71 2.79 -1.50 -15.88
N LEU A 72 1.59 -1.99 -16.21
CA LEU A 72 1.25 -2.31 -17.60
C LEU A 72 1.41 -1.09 -18.52
N GLN A 73 1.14 0.10 -18.04
CA GLN A 73 1.33 1.34 -18.80
C GLN A 73 2.80 1.68 -19.13
N LEU A 74 3.77 0.98 -18.54
CA LEU A 74 5.18 1.09 -18.94
C LEU A 74 5.51 0.27 -20.19
N ILE A 75 4.63 -0.66 -20.57
CA ILE A 75 4.84 -1.62 -21.65
C ILE A 75 3.92 -1.26 -22.82
N PRO A 76 4.43 -1.17 -24.07
CA PRO A 76 3.58 -1.10 -25.25
C PRO A 76 2.73 -2.39 -25.36
N PRO A 77 1.44 -2.32 -25.72
CA PRO A 77 0.65 -1.22 -26.25
C PRO A 77 -0.08 -0.34 -25.19
N PHE A 78 0.04 -0.64 -23.89
CA PHE A 78 -0.70 0.06 -22.83
C PHE A 78 -0.18 1.49 -22.59
N SER A 79 1.05 1.78 -22.98
CA SER A 79 1.63 3.13 -22.86
C SER A 79 0.85 4.18 -23.67
N THR A 80 0.27 3.79 -24.82
CA THR A 80 -0.51 4.67 -25.69
C THR A 80 -1.82 5.16 -25.05
N TRP A 81 -2.30 4.48 -23.99
CA TRP A 81 -3.49 4.93 -23.26
C TRP A 81 -3.26 6.24 -22.49
N LYS A 82 -2.00 6.57 -22.19
CA LYS A 82 -1.62 7.83 -21.55
C LYS A 82 -1.88 9.03 -22.45
N ASP A 83 -1.71 8.85 -23.76
CA ASP A 83 -1.83 9.90 -24.77
C ASP A 83 -3.29 10.14 -25.20
N GLN A 84 -4.21 9.22 -24.83
CA GLN A 84 -5.62 9.24 -25.22
C GLN A 84 -6.52 9.93 -24.15
N ASP A 85 -6.10 10.99 -23.51
CA ASP A 85 -6.89 11.81 -22.58
C ASP A 85 -8.05 11.07 -21.85
N LYS A 86 -9.31 11.47 -22.12
CA LYS A 86 -10.51 10.91 -21.48
C LYS A 86 -10.75 9.42 -21.83
N ILE A 87 -10.48 9.02 -23.07
CA ILE A 87 -10.73 7.64 -23.53
C ILE A 87 -9.74 6.68 -22.89
N GLY A 88 -8.47 7.04 -22.84
CA GLY A 88 -7.43 6.24 -22.19
C GLY A 88 -7.67 6.09 -20.71
N ARG A 89 -8.06 7.18 -20.03
CA ARG A 89 -8.42 7.14 -18.59
C ARG A 89 -9.61 6.22 -18.31
N THR A 90 -10.61 6.20 -19.19
CA THR A 90 -11.76 5.31 -19.05
C THR A 90 -11.37 3.85 -19.22
N LYS A 91 -10.51 3.53 -20.22
CA LYS A 91 -9.96 2.17 -20.42
C LYS A 91 -9.15 1.71 -19.20
N GLN A 92 -8.30 2.58 -18.67
CA GLN A 92 -7.53 2.31 -17.47
C GLN A 92 -8.42 1.98 -16.26
N LEU A 93 -9.46 2.80 -16.02
CA LEU A 93 -10.38 2.56 -14.91
C LEU A 93 -11.18 1.27 -15.08
N ARG A 94 -11.59 0.93 -16.32
CA ARG A 94 -12.27 -0.33 -16.61
C ARG A 94 -11.37 -1.52 -16.31
N LEU A 95 -10.16 -1.54 -16.85
CA LEU A 95 -9.18 -2.61 -16.60
C LEU A 95 -8.87 -2.74 -15.10
N THR A 96 -8.71 -1.62 -14.39
CA THR A 96 -8.49 -1.64 -12.94
C THR A 96 -9.66 -2.32 -12.20
N ARG A 97 -10.90 -2.04 -12.59
CA ARG A 97 -12.08 -2.67 -11.98
C ARG A 97 -12.17 -4.16 -12.27
N GLU A 98 -11.92 -4.58 -13.51
CA GLU A 98 -11.90 -5.99 -13.93
C GLU A 98 -10.82 -6.77 -13.16
N LEU A 99 -9.62 -6.22 -13.07
CA LEU A 99 -8.54 -6.82 -12.29
C LEU A 99 -8.83 -6.83 -10.80
N ALA A 100 -9.48 -5.79 -10.26
CA ALA A 100 -9.88 -5.76 -8.84
C ALA A 100 -10.90 -6.86 -8.53
N LEU A 101 -11.84 -7.14 -9.45
CA LEU A 101 -12.75 -8.29 -9.33
C LEU A 101 -11.98 -9.60 -9.34
N ALA A 102 -11.03 -9.79 -10.25
CA ALA A 102 -10.22 -11.00 -10.34
C ALA A 102 -9.39 -11.21 -9.06
N PHE A 103 -8.67 -10.18 -8.60
CA PHE A 103 -7.92 -10.25 -7.34
C PHE A 103 -8.81 -10.52 -6.14
N GLY A 104 -9.98 -9.87 -6.06
CA GLY A 104 -10.96 -10.10 -5.01
C GLY A 104 -11.47 -11.54 -5.01
N ALA A 105 -11.81 -12.09 -6.17
CA ALA A 105 -12.27 -13.48 -6.30
C ALA A 105 -11.19 -14.47 -5.85
N VAL A 106 -9.92 -14.26 -6.23
CA VAL A 106 -8.80 -15.09 -5.79
C VAL A 106 -8.62 -15.01 -4.27
N GLN A 107 -8.70 -13.83 -3.68
CA GLN A 107 -8.58 -13.65 -2.24
C GLN A 107 -9.72 -14.34 -1.49
N ILE A 108 -10.96 -14.23 -1.97
CA ILE A 108 -12.13 -14.91 -1.41
C ILE A 108 -11.95 -16.42 -1.48
N TYR A 109 -11.53 -16.95 -2.63
CA TYR A 109 -11.27 -18.38 -2.79
C TYR A 109 -10.23 -18.88 -1.78
N ARG A 110 -9.12 -18.17 -1.59
CA ARG A 110 -8.11 -18.52 -0.59
C ARG A 110 -8.65 -18.47 0.83
N MET A 111 -9.43 -17.44 1.16
CA MET A 111 -10.07 -17.29 2.45
C MET A 111 -10.96 -18.51 2.77
N PHE A 112 -11.75 -18.99 1.82
CA PHE A 112 -12.57 -20.19 1.99
C PHE A 112 -11.75 -21.48 2.09
N GLN A 113 -10.64 -21.60 1.35
CA GLN A 113 -9.75 -22.75 1.46
C GLN A 113 -9.08 -22.83 2.83
N GLN A 114 -8.67 -21.70 3.38
CA GLN A 114 -8.09 -21.63 4.72
C GLN A 114 -9.10 -22.10 5.78
N VAL A 115 -10.34 -21.64 5.67
CA VAL A 115 -11.42 -22.02 6.59
C VAL A 115 -11.75 -23.51 6.50
N LYS A 116 -11.78 -24.10 5.30
CA LYS A 116 -11.96 -25.54 5.14
C LYS A 116 -10.90 -26.37 5.86
N ASN A 117 -9.68 -25.87 5.94
CA ASN A 117 -8.57 -26.56 6.58
C ASN A 117 -8.57 -26.40 8.12
N ILE A 118 -9.31 -25.42 8.64
CA ILE A 118 -9.44 -25.21 10.09
C ILE A 118 -10.60 -26.09 10.59
N ARG A 119 -10.27 -27.34 10.95
CA ARG A 119 -11.17 -28.20 11.76
C ARG A 119 -11.07 -27.72 13.20
N ILE A 120 -11.88 -26.74 13.58
CA ILE A 120 -12.04 -26.42 15.00
C ILE A 120 -13.00 -27.46 15.55
N SER A 121 -12.45 -28.46 16.20
CA SER A 121 -13.20 -29.39 17.06
C SER A 121 -13.66 -28.55 18.26
N ASP A 122 -14.85 -28.01 18.21
CA ASP A 122 -15.49 -27.48 19.40
C ASP A 122 -15.89 -28.67 20.28
N VAL A 123 -15.95 -28.44 21.59
CA VAL A 123 -16.22 -29.45 22.62
C VAL A 123 -17.52 -30.27 22.36
N ASN A 124 -18.38 -29.82 21.47
CA ASN A 124 -19.65 -30.45 21.09
C ASN A 124 -19.70 -31.02 19.66
N GLY A 125 -18.55 -31.11 18.95
CA GLY A 125 -18.52 -31.70 17.60
C GLY A 125 -19.23 -30.93 16.49
N THR A 126 -19.72 -29.74 16.77
CA THR A 126 -20.33 -28.85 15.76
C THR A 126 -19.23 -28.17 14.95
N THR A 127 -19.27 -28.39 13.64
CA THR A 127 -18.43 -27.62 12.71
C THR A 127 -18.78 -26.14 12.83
N ILE A 128 -17.80 -25.31 13.10
CA ILE A 128 -17.90 -23.86 13.36
C ILE A 128 -18.60 -23.10 12.21
N ILE A 129 -18.51 -23.65 11.03
CA ILE A 129 -19.18 -23.17 9.84
C ILE A 129 -20.11 -24.30 9.45
N GLY A 130 -21.40 -24.15 9.77
CA GLY A 130 -22.44 -25.07 9.27
C GLY A 130 -22.24 -25.25 7.77
N ASP A 131 -22.63 -26.38 7.21
CA ASP A 131 -22.36 -26.82 5.84
C ASP A 131 -22.17 -25.66 4.86
N LEU A 132 -20.91 -25.40 4.49
CA LEU A 132 -20.54 -24.39 3.49
C LEU A 132 -21.01 -24.91 2.13
N THR A 133 -22.31 -24.80 1.90
CA THR A 133 -22.91 -25.07 0.60
C THR A 133 -22.32 -24.10 -0.42
N VAL A 134 -22.06 -24.54 -1.64
CA VAL A 134 -21.54 -23.72 -2.74
C VAL A 134 -22.34 -22.43 -2.89
N THR A 135 -23.65 -22.49 -2.72
CA THR A 135 -24.55 -21.33 -2.77
C THR A 135 -24.19 -20.28 -1.69
N ARG A 136 -23.93 -20.71 -0.45
CA ARG A 136 -23.52 -19.78 0.62
C ARG A 136 -22.16 -19.14 0.33
N MET A 137 -21.20 -19.91 -0.19
CA MET A 137 -19.90 -19.38 -0.60
C MET A 137 -20.03 -18.32 -1.70
N LEU A 138 -20.89 -18.54 -2.69
CA LEU A 138 -21.17 -17.58 -3.76
C LEU A 138 -21.79 -16.29 -3.20
N VAL A 139 -22.81 -16.40 -2.34
CA VAL A 139 -23.46 -15.23 -1.72
C VAL A 139 -22.44 -14.43 -0.90
N PHE A 140 -21.63 -15.07 -0.06
CA PHE A 140 -20.59 -14.41 0.71
C PHE A 140 -19.54 -13.77 -0.19
N GLY A 141 -19.14 -14.45 -1.26
CA GLY A 141 -18.20 -13.91 -2.25
C GLY A 141 -18.72 -12.62 -2.89
N ILE A 142 -19.99 -12.60 -3.29
CA ILE A 142 -20.63 -11.41 -3.87
C ILE A 142 -20.68 -10.27 -2.85
N VAL A 143 -21.05 -10.55 -1.60
CA VAL A 143 -21.12 -9.53 -0.53
C VAL A 143 -19.74 -8.95 -0.24
N LEU A 144 -18.68 -9.78 -0.16
CA LEU A 144 -17.32 -9.34 0.05
C LEU A 144 -16.79 -8.47 -1.10
N LEU A 145 -17.09 -8.86 -2.36
CA LEU A 145 -16.77 -8.04 -3.53
C LEU A 145 -17.51 -6.70 -3.50
N ALA A 146 -18.81 -6.70 -3.20
CA ALA A 146 -19.59 -5.48 -3.05
C ALA A 146 -18.98 -4.57 -1.96
N GLY A 147 -18.55 -5.15 -0.82
CA GLY A 147 -17.84 -4.45 0.23
C GLY A 147 -16.55 -3.79 -0.26
N THR A 148 -15.73 -4.49 -1.06
CA THR A 148 -14.52 -3.95 -1.67
C THR A 148 -14.79 -2.75 -2.57
N PHE A 149 -15.80 -2.82 -3.43
CA PHE A 149 -16.18 -1.70 -4.29
C PHE A 149 -16.71 -0.52 -3.48
N PHE A 150 -17.47 -0.79 -2.43
CA PHE A 150 -17.95 0.26 -1.53
C PHE A 150 -16.79 0.96 -0.81
N VAL A 151 -15.82 0.21 -0.28
CA VAL A 151 -14.60 0.77 0.35
C VAL A 151 -13.77 1.57 -0.67
N SER A 152 -13.66 1.09 -1.91
CA SER A 152 -13.00 1.85 -2.98
C SER A 152 -13.72 3.16 -3.29
N TYR A 153 -15.05 3.15 -3.27
CA TYR A 153 -15.86 4.36 -3.43
C TYR A 153 -15.65 5.36 -2.28
N LEU A 154 -15.61 4.87 -1.02
CA LEU A 154 -15.25 5.70 0.14
C LEU A 154 -13.86 6.33 -0.03
N SER A 155 -12.87 5.54 -0.49
CA SER A 155 -11.54 6.00 -0.80
C SER A 155 -11.54 7.14 -1.83
N ASP A 156 -12.31 7.00 -2.91
CA ASP A 156 -12.44 8.04 -3.94
C ASP A 156 -13.05 9.33 -3.39
N ILE A 157 -14.05 9.24 -2.50
CA ILE A 157 -14.63 10.43 -1.85
C ILE A 157 -13.60 11.12 -0.96
N ILE A 158 -12.86 10.36 -0.15
CA ILE A 158 -11.80 10.90 0.72
C ILE A 158 -10.75 11.62 -0.14
N THR A 159 -10.32 11.03 -1.26
CA THR A 159 -9.32 11.63 -2.16
C THR A 159 -9.81 12.94 -2.77
N ARG A 160 -11.10 13.02 -3.14
CA ARG A 160 -11.68 14.22 -3.79
C ARG A 160 -12.05 15.33 -2.82
N ARG A 161 -12.56 14.98 -1.63
CA ARG A 161 -13.17 15.93 -0.68
C ARG A 161 -12.48 15.94 0.69
N GLY A 162 -11.57 15.03 0.95
CA GLY A 162 -10.86 14.88 2.22
C GLY A 162 -9.51 15.57 2.25
N ILE A 163 -8.72 15.20 3.28
CA ILE A 163 -7.42 15.82 3.59
C ILE A 163 -6.21 15.05 3.03
N ALA A 164 -6.40 13.85 2.45
CA ALA A 164 -5.30 13.03 1.94
C ALA A 164 -5.78 12.05 0.87
N ASN A 165 -4.86 11.23 0.35
CA ASN A 165 -5.19 10.12 -0.53
C ASN A 165 -6.05 9.10 0.23
N GLY A 166 -7.27 8.85 -0.24
CA GLY A 166 -8.25 8.02 0.46
C GLY A 166 -7.81 6.57 0.64
N SER A 167 -7.12 5.99 -0.33
CA SER A 167 -6.59 4.62 -0.18
C SER A 167 -5.55 4.52 0.93
N SER A 168 -4.65 5.52 1.03
CA SER A 168 -3.66 5.60 2.10
C SER A 168 -4.31 5.74 3.47
N VAL A 169 -5.33 6.62 3.58
CA VAL A 169 -6.09 6.83 4.82
C VAL A 169 -6.81 5.56 5.26
N ILE A 170 -7.46 4.84 4.35
CA ILE A 170 -8.16 3.59 4.66
C ILE A 170 -7.18 2.49 5.09
N ILE A 171 -6.03 2.36 4.40
CA ILE A 171 -4.98 1.42 4.80
C ILE A 171 -4.45 1.77 6.19
N ALA A 172 -4.12 3.04 6.44
CA ALA A 172 -3.67 3.50 7.76
C ALA A 172 -4.70 3.23 8.85
N ALA A 173 -5.99 3.48 8.58
CA ALA A 173 -7.08 3.15 9.50
C ALA A 173 -7.19 1.63 9.76
N GLY A 174 -7.00 0.80 8.74
CA GLY A 174 -6.91 -0.66 8.87
C GLY A 174 -5.76 -1.09 9.77
N ILE A 175 -4.55 -0.57 9.54
CA ILE A 175 -3.35 -0.85 10.33
C ILE A 175 -3.55 -0.43 11.80
N LEU A 176 -4.07 0.77 12.03
CA LEU A 176 -4.34 1.27 13.39
C LEU A 176 -5.35 0.38 14.14
N SER A 177 -6.21 -0.32 13.45
CA SER A 177 -7.12 -1.27 14.08
C SER A 177 -6.43 -2.54 14.58
N GLY A 178 -5.32 -2.94 13.95
CA GLY A 178 -4.48 -4.08 14.33
C GLY A 178 -3.59 -3.87 15.54
N ILE A 179 -3.53 -2.65 16.06
CA ILE A 179 -2.63 -2.32 17.18
C ILE A 179 -2.91 -3.20 18.40
N SER A 180 -4.16 -3.54 18.69
CA SER A 180 -4.50 -4.36 19.88
C SER A 180 -3.88 -5.75 19.82
N GLN A 181 -3.89 -6.40 18.65
CA GLN A 181 -3.27 -7.72 18.43
C GLN A 181 -1.75 -7.62 18.49
N THR A 182 -1.21 -6.56 17.90
CA THR A 182 0.21 -6.27 17.94
C THR A 182 0.72 -6.01 19.36
N VAL A 183 -0.04 -5.28 20.18
CA VAL A 183 0.27 -5.06 21.60
C VAL A 183 0.24 -6.39 22.38
N SER A 184 -0.65 -7.30 22.05
CA SER A 184 -0.68 -8.63 22.66
C SER A 184 0.60 -9.42 22.31
N ALA A 185 1.01 -9.45 21.05
CA ALA A 185 2.28 -10.06 20.61
C ALA A 185 3.51 -9.35 21.22
N TRP A 186 3.44 -8.02 21.42
CA TRP A 186 4.48 -7.26 22.07
C TRP A 186 4.72 -7.67 23.52
N LYS A 187 3.64 -7.91 24.28
CA LYS A 187 3.69 -8.31 25.69
C LYS A 187 4.32 -9.68 25.91
N THR A 188 4.39 -10.54 24.89
CA THR A 188 5.06 -11.84 25.00
C THR A 188 6.57 -11.76 24.94
N LEU A 189 7.13 -10.59 24.54
CA LEU A 189 8.57 -10.38 24.44
C LEU A 189 9.19 -10.05 25.81
N SER A 190 10.48 -10.39 25.97
CA SER A 190 11.26 -9.94 27.12
C SER A 190 11.40 -8.40 27.10
N SER A 191 11.54 -7.78 28.27
CA SER A 191 11.65 -6.31 28.41
C SER A 191 12.81 -5.72 27.58
N VAL A 192 13.92 -6.44 27.45
CA VAL A 192 15.07 -6.04 26.64
C VAL A 192 14.70 -6.02 25.15
N ASN A 193 14.05 -7.07 24.67
CA ASN A 193 13.62 -7.17 23.26
C ASN A 193 12.58 -6.09 22.93
N GLN A 194 11.68 -5.79 23.88
CA GLN A 194 10.72 -4.69 23.73
C GLN A 194 11.44 -3.34 23.56
N LEU A 195 12.45 -3.06 24.38
CA LEU A 195 13.21 -1.79 24.29
C LEU A 195 13.96 -1.68 22.95
N ILE A 196 14.64 -2.76 22.52
CA ILE A 196 15.37 -2.79 21.25
C ILE A 196 14.41 -2.53 20.07
N LEU A 197 13.30 -3.26 19.99
CA LEU A 197 12.33 -3.08 18.92
C LEU A 197 11.67 -1.70 18.95
N ALA A 198 11.32 -1.18 20.15
CA ALA A 198 10.79 0.17 20.31
C ALA A 198 11.76 1.22 19.77
N SER A 199 13.04 1.10 20.09
CA SER A 199 14.07 2.02 19.59
C SER A 199 14.20 1.98 18.06
N VAL A 200 14.19 0.79 17.46
CA VAL A 200 14.25 0.62 15.99
C VAL A 200 13.01 1.25 15.33
N PHE A 201 11.82 1.02 15.87
CA PHE A 201 10.60 1.62 15.33
C PHE A 201 10.58 3.14 15.48
N LEU A 202 11.02 3.65 16.61
CA LEU A 202 11.12 5.11 16.85
C LEU A 202 12.11 5.74 15.85
N VAL A 203 13.29 5.19 15.72
CA VAL A 203 14.31 5.68 14.78
C VAL A 203 13.77 5.62 13.34
N SER A 204 13.12 4.51 12.94
CA SER A 204 12.55 4.38 11.60
C SER A 204 11.46 5.44 11.34
N THR A 205 10.58 5.69 12.31
CA THR A 205 9.51 6.68 12.22
C THR A 205 10.05 8.11 12.14
N LEU A 206 11.04 8.45 12.97
CA LEU A 206 11.69 9.76 12.92
C LEU A 206 12.42 9.97 11.60
N PHE A 207 13.13 8.96 11.13
CA PHE A 207 13.89 9.07 9.89
C PHE A 207 12.97 9.27 8.68
N ILE A 208 11.86 8.52 8.57
CA ILE A 208 10.91 8.71 7.48
C ILE A 208 10.24 10.08 7.54
N SER A 209 9.95 10.60 8.74
CA SER A 209 9.38 11.93 8.93
C SER A 209 10.30 13.06 8.46
N VAL A 210 11.63 12.86 8.58
CA VAL A 210 12.64 13.79 8.05
C VAL A 210 12.83 13.62 6.54
N LEU A 211 12.81 12.38 6.04
CA LEU A 211 13.03 12.10 4.62
C LEU A 211 11.87 12.56 3.74
N HIS A 212 10.64 12.45 4.25
CA HIS A 212 9.42 12.71 3.47
C HIS A 212 9.33 14.14 2.90
N PRO A 213 9.63 15.21 3.65
CA PRO A 213 9.56 16.59 3.16
C PRO A 213 10.75 17.03 2.33
N ILE A 214 11.77 16.19 2.10
CA ILE A 214 12.96 16.59 1.34
C ILE A 214 12.59 16.84 -0.12
N VAL A 215 12.87 18.06 -0.57
CA VAL A 215 12.61 18.53 -1.94
C VAL A 215 13.92 18.89 -2.62
N VAL A 216 14.14 18.35 -3.81
CA VAL A 216 15.23 18.73 -4.70
C VAL A 216 14.74 19.94 -5.52
N LYS A 217 15.44 21.05 -5.43
CA LYS A 217 15.11 22.31 -6.11
C LYS A 217 15.93 22.40 -7.40
N ILE A 218 15.25 22.44 -8.55
CA ILE A 218 15.87 22.61 -9.87
C ILE A 218 15.67 24.06 -10.31
N PRO A 219 16.74 24.82 -10.58
CA PRO A 219 16.61 26.18 -11.09
C PRO A 219 16.06 26.16 -12.52
N LEU A 220 15.05 26.98 -12.77
CA LEU A 220 14.44 27.19 -14.07
C LEU A 220 14.71 28.62 -14.54
N LEU A 221 15.04 28.77 -15.80
CA LEU A 221 15.13 30.04 -16.49
C LEU A 221 13.89 30.24 -17.38
N SER A 222 13.39 31.48 -17.49
CA SER A 222 12.26 31.81 -18.32
C SER A 222 12.70 32.74 -19.47
N GLN A 223 12.23 32.49 -20.70
CA GLN A 223 12.49 33.36 -21.85
C GLN A 223 11.72 34.67 -21.81
N ARG A 224 10.63 34.76 -21.03
CA ARG A 224 9.76 35.94 -20.94
C ARG A 224 10.15 36.85 -19.78
N MET A 225 11.41 37.12 -19.59
CA MET A 225 11.95 37.77 -18.40
C MET A 225 11.57 39.25 -18.27
N THR A 226 10.87 39.56 -17.21
CA THR A 226 11.00 40.81 -16.46
C THR A 226 11.14 40.57 -14.94
N ASP A 227 11.15 39.32 -14.49
CA ASP A 227 11.22 39.02 -13.07
C ASP A 227 12.53 38.25 -12.77
N GLU A 228 13.46 38.89 -12.06
CA GLU A 228 14.74 38.34 -11.61
C GLU A 228 14.59 37.22 -10.56
N ARG A 229 13.37 36.85 -10.20
CA ARG A 229 13.10 35.74 -9.30
C ARG A 229 13.17 34.45 -10.08
N GLY A 230 14.31 33.75 -9.99
CA GLY A 230 14.49 32.42 -10.56
C GLY A 230 13.36 31.49 -10.16
N HIS A 231 12.64 30.96 -11.14
CA HIS A 231 11.63 29.94 -10.91
C HIS A 231 12.33 28.64 -10.48
N ILE A 232 11.79 27.96 -9.46
CA ILE A 232 12.34 26.71 -8.96
C ILE A 232 11.31 25.62 -9.19
N LEU A 233 11.72 24.52 -9.80
CA LEU A 233 10.92 23.30 -9.88
C LEU A 233 11.19 22.43 -8.64
N PRO A 234 10.24 22.33 -7.70
CA PRO A 234 10.40 21.50 -6.52
C PRO A 234 10.03 20.04 -6.84
N LEU A 235 10.99 19.13 -6.82
CA LEU A 235 10.75 17.69 -6.95
C LEU A 235 10.98 17.01 -5.60
N ARG A 236 9.99 16.27 -5.09
CA ARG A 236 10.16 15.51 -3.85
C ARG A 236 11.14 14.36 -4.06
N LEU A 237 12.09 14.21 -3.14
CA LEU A 237 13.06 13.11 -3.20
C LEU A 237 12.34 11.76 -3.17
N ASN A 238 11.36 11.59 -2.30
CA ASN A 238 10.50 10.42 -2.22
C ASN A 238 9.11 10.74 -2.80
N ALA A 239 9.03 10.98 -4.12
CA ALA A 239 7.76 11.21 -4.80
C ALA A 239 6.82 9.98 -4.74
N ALA A 240 7.40 8.80 -4.65
CA ALA A 240 6.68 7.53 -4.56
C ALA A 240 6.01 7.29 -3.19
N GLY A 241 6.48 7.97 -2.12
CA GLY A 241 5.94 7.81 -0.77
C GLY A 241 6.03 6.38 -0.24
N MET A 242 4.91 5.83 0.20
CA MET A 242 4.79 4.46 0.72
C MET A 242 4.56 3.39 -0.35
N LEU A 243 4.25 3.78 -1.57
CA LEU A 243 3.81 2.86 -2.63
C LEU A 243 4.84 1.77 -2.97
N PRO A 244 6.16 2.02 -3.04
CA PRO A 244 7.14 0.97 -3.28
C PRO A 244 7.07 -0.19 -2.29
N ILE A 245 6.76 0.07 -1.03
CA ILE A 245 6.62 -0.96 0.01
C ILE A 245 5.36 -1.81 -0.25
N LEU A 246 4.24 -1.16 -0.57
CA LEU A 246 2.99 -1.86 -0.91
C LEU A 246 3.18 -2.74 -2.15
N PHE A 247 3.85 -2.22 -3.18
CA PHE A 247 4.20 -2.98 -4.37
C PHE A 247 5.05 -4.20 -4.06
N ALA A 248 6.13 -3.98 -3.34
CA ALA A 248 7.03 -5.06 -2.97
C ALA A 248 6.30 -6.15 -2.18
N SER A 249 5.42 -5.76 -1.26
CA SER A 249 4.59 -6.68 -0.50
C SER A 249 3.66 -7.52 -1.39
N VAL A 250 3.03 -6.90 -2.39
CA VAL A 250 2.17 -7.59 -3.37
C VAL A 250 2.99 -8.58 -4.21
N LEU A 251 4.15 -8.14 -4.73
CA LEU A 251 5.02 -8.98 -5.55
C LEU A 251 5.60 -10.16 -4.76
N MET A 252 5.99 -9.95 -3.50
CA MET A 252 6.48 -11.02 -2.63
C MET A 252 5.40 -12.06 -2.32
N ASN A 253 4.14 -11.66 -2.25
CA ASN A 253 3.04 -12.59 -2.03
C ASN A 253 2.49 -13.21 -3.33
N ALA A 254 2.82 -12.66 -4.50
CA ALA A 254 2.35 -13.18 -5.79
C ALA A 254 2.64 -14.68 -6.00
N PRO A 255 3.83 -15.23 -5.68
CA PRO A 255 4.09 -16.67 -5.79
C PRO A 255 3.15 -17.52 -4.93
N GLN A 256 2.83 -17.06 -3.71
CA GLN A 256 1.84 -17.75 -2.86
C GLN A 256 0.44 -17.72 -3.48
N PHE A 257 0.04 -16.61 -4.12
CA PHE A 257 -1.22 -16.55 -4.85
C PHE A 257 -1.24 -17.51 -6.04
N LEU A 258 -0.16 -17.54 -6.81
CA LEU A 258 -0.06 -18.38 -8.01
C LEU A 258 0.11 -19.86 -7.68
N SER A 259 0.70 -20.22 -6.54
CA SER A 259 0.89 -21.61 -6.13
C SER A 259 -0.43 -22.38 -5.91
N THR A 260 -1.54 -21.66 -5.71
CA THR A 260 -2.87 -22.28 -5.63
C THR A 260 -3.35 -22.82 -6.98
N TRP A 261 -2.85 -22.27 -8.08
CA TRP A 261 -3.27 -22.58 -9.46
C TRP A 261 -2.20 -23.38 -10.22
N ILE A 262 -0.94 -23.12 -9.92
CA ILE A 262 0.20 -23.74 -10.64
C ILE A 262 0.93 -24.64 -9.65
N SER A 263 0.78 -25.96 -9.83
CA SER A 263 1.40 -26.96 -8.96
C SER A 263 2.93 -26.88 -8.92
N ALA A 264 3.57 -26.40 -10.00
CA ALA A 264 5.02 -26.19 -10.06
C ALA A 264 5.52 -25.15 -9.06
N LEU A 265 4.67 -24.20 -8.63
CA LEU A 265 5.00 -23.17 -7.65
C LEU A 265 4.75 -23.61 -6.20
N LYS A 266 4.24 -24.82 -5.99
CA LYS A 266 4.10 -25.44 -4.64
C LYS A 266 5.43 -25.94 -4.07
N ASN A 267 6.52 -25.89 -4.84
CA ASN A 267 7.84 -26.28 -4.37
C ASN A 267 8.23 -25.47 -3.16
N GLU A 268 8.71 -26.13 -2.12
CA GLU A 268 9.18 -25.50 -0.87
C GLU A 268 10.23 -24.41 -1.16
N HIS A 269 11.06 -24.58 -2.16
CA HIS A 269 12.05 -23.59 -2.58
C HIS A 269 11.42 -22.25 -2.99
N VAL A 270 10.27 -22.24 -3.67
CA VAL A 270 9.58 -21.00 -4.07
C VAL A 270 8.90 -20.35 -2.86
N LEU A 271 8.31 -21.14 -1.98
CA LEU A 271 7.66 -20.66 -0.77
C LEU A 271 8.65 -20.06 0.24
N VAL A 272 9.87 -20.61 0.32
CA VAL A 272 10.94 -20.05 1.17
C VAL A 272 11.33 -18.64 0.76
N TRP A 273 11.28 -18.29 -0.53
CA TRP A 273 11.59 -16.94 -1.00
C TRP A 273 10.53 -15.90 -0.63
N THR A 274 9.30 -16.32 -0.39
CA THR A 274 8.18 -15.44 -0.03
C THR A 274 8.03 -15.25 1.48
N ASN A 275 8.67 -16.11 2.27
CA ASN A 275 8.54 -16.10 3.72
C ASN A 275 9.58 -15.13 4.33
N LEU A 276 9.15 -13.97 4.81
CA LEU A 276 10.00 -12.89 5.34
C LEU A 276 10.79 -13.27 6.62
N THR A 277 10.80 -14.54 7.00
CA THR A 277 11.58 -15.06 8.14
C THR A 277 13.02 -15.43 7.77
N SER A 278 13.36 -15.59 6.47
CA SER A 278 14.70 -15.97 6.01
C SER A 278 15.51 -14.73 5.58
N TYR A 279 16.81 -14.71 5.84
CA TYR A 279 17.72 -13.64 5.35
C TYR A 279 17.67 -13.49 3.82
N ARG A 280 17.49 -14.61 3.09
CA ARG A 280 17.38 -14.61 1.62
C ARG A 280 16.13 -13.86 1.16
N SER A 281 14.99 -14.12 1.78
CA SER A 281 13.73 -13.43 1.43
C SER A 281 13.75 -11.95 1.83
N ILE A 282 14.39 -11.60 2.96
CA ILE A 282 14.59 -10.20 3.35
C ILE A 282 15.44 -9.46 2.30
N ALA A 283 16.52 -10.09 1.81
CA ALA A 283 17.35 -9.50 0.76
C ALA A 283 16.58 -9.31 -0.56
N VAL A 284 15.79 -10.32 -0.96
CA VAL A 284 14.92 -10.19 -2.15
C VAL A 284 13.89 -9.09 -1.96
N TYR A 285 13.26 -9.00 -0.80
CA TYR A 285 12.31 -7.94 -0.47
C TYR A 285 12.93 -6.54 -0.61
N ALA A 286 14.18 -6.38 -0.13
CA ALA A 286 14.94 -5.14 -0.30
C ALA A 286 15.13 -4.74 -1.76
N ILE A 287 15.59 -5.70 -2.56
CA ILE A 287 15.81 -5.49 -4.00
C ILE A 287 14.52 -5.11 -4.69
N VAL A 288 13.42 -5.81 -4.37
CA VAL A 288 12.10 -5.53 -4.95
C VAL A 288 11.62 -4.13 -4.55
N ILE A 289 11.77 -3.70 -3.30
CA ILE A 289 11.45 -2.33 -2.88
C ILE A 289 12.25 -1.31 -3.71
N LEU A 290 13.54 -1.53 -3.88
CA LEU A 290 14.43 -0.63 -4.61
C LEU A 290 14.02 -0.51 -6.09
N VAL A 291 13.78 -1.64 -6.74
CA VAL A 291 13.33 -1.67 -8.14
C VAL A 291 11.98 -0.95 -8.27
N CYS A 292 11.02 -1.23 -7.37
CA CYS A 292 9.72 -0.58 -7.35
C CYS A 292 9.84 0.93 -7.12
N ALA A 293 10.74 1.39 -6.25
CA ALA A 293 10.93 2.81 -5.97
C ALA A 293 11.46 3.56 -7.21
N ILE A 294 12.44 2.98 -7.91
CA ILE A 294 12.98 3.56 -9.14
C ILE A 294 11.90 3.64 -10.23
N ALA A 295 11.18 2.55 -10.45
CA ALA A 295 10.12 2.48 -11.45
C ALA A 295 9.00 3.47 -11.12
N TYR A 296 8.56 3.51 -9.87
CA TYR A 296 7.42 4.32 -9.46
C TYR A 296 7.71 5.83 -9.47
N ASN A 297 8.90 6.28 -9.08
CA ASN A 297 9.29 7.69 -9.19
C ASN A 297 9.17 8.19 -10.64
N THR A 298 9.57 7.37 -11.60
CA THR A 298 9.46 7.71 -13.03
C THR A 298 8.00 7.74 -13.52
N VAL A 299 7.16 6.85 -12.99
CA VAL A 299 5.72 6.81 -13.35
C VAL A 299 4.96 7.97 -12.75
N GLN A 300 5.25 8.34 -11.50
CA GLN A 300 4.53 9.36 -10.75
C GLN A 300 4.75 10.76 -11.32
N VAL A 301 5.98 11.11 -11.66
CA VAL A 301 6.34 12.47 -12.09
C VAL A 301 6.16 12.68 -13.60
N ARG A 302 6.11 11.61 -14.41
CA ARG A 302 5.97 11.64 -15.87
C ARG A 302 6.91 12.65 -16.54
N PRO A 303 8.16 12.29 -16.83
CA PRO A 303 9.16 13.22 -17.38
C PRO A 303 8.73 13.89 -18.67
N THR A 304 8.03 13.16 -19.56
CA THR A 304 7.50 13.67 -20.85
C THR A 304 6.50 14.79 -20.66
N ASP A 305 5.49 14.60 -19.79
CA ASP A 305 4.47 15.60 -19.53
C ASP A 305 5.08 16.85 -18.89
N LEU A 306 6.05 16.65 -17.97
CA LEU A 306 6.75 17.73 -17.30
C LEU A 306 7.62 18.55 -18.27
N ALA A 307 8.37 17.87 -19.14
CA ALA A 307 9.20 18.55 -20.16
C ALA A 307 8.34 19.34 -21.15
N GLN A 308 7.20 18.78 -21.60
CA GLN A 308 6.27 19.49 -22.47
C GLN A 308 5.63 20.70 -21.76
N HIS A 309 5.27 20.56 -20.49
CA HIS A 309 4.72 21.67 -19.71
C HIS A 309 5.73 22.81 -19.58
N LEU A 310 6.99 22.53 -19.28
CA LEU A 310 8.06 23.50 -19.21
C LEU A 310 8.27 24.19 -20.56
N ALA A 311 8.31 23.42 -21.65
CA ALA A 311 8.46 23.96 -22.99
C ALA A 311 7.30 24.89 -23.38
N ARG A 312 6.05 24.53 -23.08
CA ARG A 312 4.86 25.35 -23.34
C ARG A 312 4.84 26.63 -22.51
N SER A 313 5.35 26.61 -21.29
CA SER A 313 5.46 27.78 -20.41
C SER A 313 6.67 28.69 -20.75
N GLY A 314 7.51 28.28 -21.71
CA GLY A 314 8.74 29.02 -22.07
C GLY A 314 9.81 28.94 -20.99
N GLN A 315 9.75 27.93 -20.13
CA GLN A 315 10.70 27.67 -19.06
C GLN A 315 11.65 26.54 -19.48
N TYR A 316 12.91 26.64 -19.11
CA TYR A 316 13.93 25.62 -19.37
C TYR A 316 14.84 25.44 -18.16
N VAL A 317 15.42 24.27 -18.05
CA VAL A 317 16.37 23.99 -16.97
C VAL A 317 17.70 24.65 -17.29
N GLU A 318 18.29 25.35 -16.32
CA GLU A 318 19.55 26.04 -16.49
C GLU A 318 20.65 25.08 -16.98
N GLY A 319 21.32 25.48 -18.09
CA GLY A 319 22.41 24.69 -18.68
C GLY A 319 22.02 23.46 -19.50
N ILE A 320 20.70 23.26 -19.78
CA ILE A 320 20.22 22.09 -20.53
C ILE A 320 19.38 22.54 -21.73
N ALA A 321 19.64 21.95 -22.90
CA ALA A 321 18.86 22.20 -24.10
C ALA A 321 17.42 21.70 -23.94
N LEU A 322 16.43 22.39 -24.54
CA LEU A 322 15.03 22.01 -24.47
C LEU A 322 14.78 20.57 -24.96
N THR A 323 15.52 20.11 -25.97
CA THR A 323 15.44 18.77 -26.52
C THR A 323 15.96 17.69 -25.55
N GLU A 324 16.84 18.05 -24.61
CA GLU A 324 17.47 17.14 -23.65
C GLU A 324 16.80 17.18 -22.29
N THR A 325 15.85 18.09 -22.06
CA THR A 325 15.16 18.28 -20.78
C THR A 325 14.47 17.01 -20.30
N GLU A 326 13.79 16.28 -21.18
CA GLU A 326 13.12 15.02 -20.84
C GLU A 326 14.12 13.96 -20.37
N THR A 327 15.23 13.81 -21.10
CA THR A 327 16.28 12.83 -20.77
C THR A 327 16.95 13.17 -19.43
N PHE A 328 17.19 14.46 -19.19
CA PHE A 328 17.73 14.94 -17.91
C PHE A 328 16.79 14.63 -16.74
N ILE A 329 15.51 15.01 -16.85
CA ILE A 329 14.51 14.76 -15.81
C ILE A 329 14.40 13.25 -15.54
N THR A 330 14.39 12.41 -16.58
CA THR A 330 14.34 10.96 -16.44
C THR A 330 15.53 10.41 -15.67
N LYS A 331 16.75 10.86 -16.01
CA LYS A 331 17.97 10.45 -15.29
C LYS A 331 17.95 10.91 -13.84
N LEU A 332 17.48 12.13 -13.59
CA LEU A 332 17.36 12.69 -12.25
C LEU A 332 16.37 11.89 -11.40
N LEU A 333 15.18 11.60 -11.93
CA LEU A 333 14.16 10.81 -11.24
C LEU A 333 14.62 9.39 -10.92
N ARG A 334 15.40 8.76 -11.81
CA ARG A 334 16.01 7.45 -11.53
C ARG A 334 17.01 7.53 -10.38
N LYS A 335 17.87 8.56 -10.34
CA LYS A 335 18.80 8.78 -9.23
C LYS A 335 18.07 9.04 -7.92
N MET A 336 17.05 9.91 -7.94
CA MET A 336 16.21 10.19 -6.79
C MET A 336 15.49 8.92 -6.31
N GLY A 337 14.93 8.12 -7.23
CA GLY A 337 14.30 6.83 -6.94
C GLY A 337 15.26 5.82 -6.34
N LEU A 338 16.52 5.78 -6.80
CA LEU A 338 17.53 4.92 -6.22
C LEU A 338 17.86 5.34 -4.78
N VAL A 339 18.12 6.62 -4.55
CA VAL A 339 18.46 7.13 -3.21
C VAL A 339 17.28 6.93 -2.25
N SER A 340 16.06 7.38 -2.62
CA SER A 340 14.88 7.23 -1.77
C SER A 340 14.52 5.75 -1.57
N GLY A 341 14.68 4.92 -2.61
CA GLY A 341 14.44 3.49 -2.55
C GLY A 341 15.39 2.77 -1.60
N CYS A 342 16.68 3.12 -1.59
CA CYS A 342 17.64 2.59 -0.61
C CYS A 342 17.22 2.93 0.82
N PHE A 343 16.86 4.18 1.08
CA PHE A 343 16.42 4.59 2.40
C PHE A 343 15.14 3.86 2.84
N VAL A 344 14.14 3.80 1.98
CA VAL A 344 12.87 3.11 2.25
C VAL A 344 13.10 1.61 2.45
N ALA A 345 13.96 0.98 1.65
CA ALA A 345 14.33 -0.42 1.80
C ALA A 345 15.00 -0.71 3.15
N ILE A 346 16.00 0.10 3.53
CA ILE A 346 16.69 -0.03 4.81
C ILE A 346 15.69 0.07 5.97
N LEU A 347 14.80 1.07 5.94
CA LEU A 347 13.80 1.27 6.98
C LEU A 347 12.78 0.13 7.07
N ALA A 348 12.38 -0.43 5.93
CA ALA A 348 11.43 -1.55 5.89
C ALA A 348 12.06 -2.86 6.39
N ILE A 349 13.38 -3.04 6.16
CA ILE A 349 14.10 -4.27 6.50
C ILE A 349 14.65 -4.24 7.92
N ALA A 350 15.03 -3.06 8.44
CA ALA A 350 15.66 -2.95 9.75
C ALA A 350 14.88 -3.68 10.88
N PRO A 351 13.56 -3.53 11.01
CA PRO A 351 12.79 -4.29 11.99
C PRO A 351 12.83 -5.80 11.76
N LEU A 352 12.80 -6.25 10.48
CA LEU A 352 12.85 -7.68 10.12
C LEU A 352 14.19 -8.31 10.53
N ILE A 353 15.30 -7.60 10.27
CA ILE A 353 16.63 -8.07 10.67
C ILE A 353 16.73 -8.15 12.20
N VAL A 354 16.25 -7.14 12.91
CA VAL A 354 16.29 -7.12 14.37
C VAL A 354 15.46 -8.25 14.98
N LEU A 355 14.24 -8.48 14.49
CA LEU A 355 13.42 -9.61 14.93
C LEU A 355 14.13 -10.94 14.72
N ARG A 356 14.82 -11.09 13.59
CA ARG A 356 15.58 -12.31 13.29
C ARG A 356 16.78 -12.48 14.21
N LEU A 357 17.51 -11.41 14.51
CA LEU A 357 18.64 -11.44 15.46
C LEU A 357 18.17 -11.79 16.89
N LEU A 358 16.98 -11.32 17.27
CA LEU A 358 16.37 -11.61 18.56
C LEU A 358 15.69 -12.99 18.61
N GLN A 359 15.73 -13.75 17.51
CA GLN A 359 15.08 -15.06 17.36
C GLN A 359 13.56 -15.02 17.67
N VAL A 360 12.92 -13.91 17.33
CA VAL A 360 11.48 -13.71 17.52
C VAL A 360 10.75 -14.05 16.21
N ASP A 361 10.11 -15.21 16.19
CA ASP A 361 9.32 -15.66 15.05
C ASP A 361 7.87 -15.18 15.18
N SER A 362 7.64 -13.86 15.12
CA SER A 362 6.30 -13.27 15.10
C SER A 362 6.05 -12.53 13.80
N HIS A 363 5.13 -13.06 13.01
CA HIS A 363 4.73 -12.46 11.73
C HIS A 363 4.05 -11.09 11.94
N LEU A 364 3.30 -10.92 13.02
CA LEU A 364 2.64 -9.65 13.37
C LEU A 364 3.67 -8.54 13.63
N LEU A 365 4.73 -8.84 14.39
CA LEU A 365 5.80 -7.89 14.68
C LEU A 365 6.65 -7.59 13.44
N ALA A 366 6.86 -8.57 12.57
CA ALA A 366 7.56 -8.39 11.31
C ALA A 366 6.85 -7.37 10.39
N MET A 367 5.53 -7.38 10.38
CA MET A 367 4.70 -6.46 9.59
C MET A 367 4.63 -5.05 10.18
N LEU A 368 4.96 -4.86 11.47
CA LEU A 368 4.92 -3.55 12.12
C LEU A 368 5.82 -2.51 11.46
N GLY A 369 7.01 -2.90 11.03
CA GLY A 369 7.96 -1.96 10.42
C GLY A 369 7.39 -1.28 9.18
N SER A 370 6.90 -2.07 8.22
CA SER A 370 6.25 -1.55 7.01
C SER A 370 4.97 -0.79 7.32
N SER A 371 4.17 -1.27 8.29
CA SER A 371 2.93 -0.63 8.72
C SER A 371 3.18 0.76 9.31
N LEU A 372 4.20 0.94 10.15
CA LEU A 372 4.57 2.24 10.71
C LEU A 372 5.01 3.23 9.64
N ILE A 373 5.78 2.79 8.65
CA ILE A 373 6.17 3.64 7.53
C ILE A 373 4.93 4.12 6.77
N ILE A 374 3.98 3.22 6.48
CA ILE A 374 2.73 3.56 5.80
C ILE A 374 1.90 4.58 6.59
N VAL A 375 1.73 4.36 7.88
CA VAL A 375 0.99 5.29 8.75
C VAL A 375 1.69 6.65 8.82
N THR A 376 3.00 6.66 9.03
CA THR A 376 3.79 7.90 9.16
C THR A 376 3.76 8.73 7.88
N THR A 377 3.95 8.09 6.71
CA THR A 377 3.86 8.79 5.42
C THR A 377 2.46 9.30 5.14
N THR A 378 1.42 8.53 5.47
CA THR A 378 0.02 8.97 5.30
C THR A 378 -0.30 10.18 6.21
N LEU A 379 0.20 10.18 7.45
CA LEU A 379 0.04 11.32 8.35
C LEU A 379 0.78 12.55 7.81
N ALA A 380 2.01 12.39 7.33
CA ALA A 380 2.79 13.48 6.75
C ALA A 380 2.09 14.09 5.52
N ASP A 381 1.59 13.27 4.59
CA ASP A 381 0.80 13.72 3.44
C ASP A 381 -0.48 14.45 3.87
N SER A 382 -1.15 13.95 4.91
CA SER A 382 -2.37 14.57 5.46
C SER A 382 -2.09 15.96 6.05
N VAL A 383 -1.02 16.09 6.82
CA VAL A 383 -0.59 17.36 7.41
C VAL A 383 -0.25 18.37 6.32
N GLU A 384 0.52 17.96 5.32
CA GLU A 384 0.89 18.82 4.20
C GLU A 384 -0.34 19.31 3.43
N ARG A 385 -1.30 18.43 3.14
CA ARG A 385 -2.54 18.81 2.47
C ARG A 385 -3.36 19.80 3.29
N VAL A 386 -3.39 19.65 4.62
CA VAL A 386 -4.05 20.60 5.53
C VAL A 386 -3.37 21.98 5.45
N TYR A 387 -2.04 22.03 5.41
CA TYR A 387 -1.31 23.28 5.22
C TYR A 387 -1.66 23.93 3.87
N GLN A 388 -1.65 23.17 2.77
CA GLN A 388 -2.04 23.68 1.45
C GLN A 388 -3.45 24.26 1.45
N LEU A 389 -4.44 23.54 1.99
CA LEU A 389 -5.83 24.02 2.10
C LEU A 389 -5.97 25.27 2.99
N ARG A 390 -5.08 25.46 3.94
CA ARG A 390 -5.06 26.66 4.78
C ARG A 390 -4.54 27.87 3.99
N TYR A 391 -3.49 27.68 3.18
CA TYR A 391 -2.95 28.75 2.33
C TYR A 391 -3.90 29.12 1.18
N GLU A 392 -4.60 28.17 0.58
CA GLU A 392 -5.61 28.42 -0.45
C GLU A 392 -6.85 29.17 0.09
N ALA A 393 -7.06 29.17 1.39
CA ALA A 393 -8.19 29.82 2.07
C ALA A 393 -7.88 31.20 2.62
N GLN A 394 -6.61 31.65 2.59
CA GLN A 394 -6.15 33.02 2.87
C GLN A 394 -6.02 33.82 1.58
#